data_826e5ca0e923ed9f935bfe6d6243a323
#
_entry.id   826e5ca0e923ed9f935bfe6d6243a323
#
_cell.length_a   1.000
_cell.length_b   1.000
_cell.length_c   1.000
_cell.angle_alpha   90.00
_cell.angle_beta   90.00
_cell.angle_gamma   90.00
#
_symmetry.space_group_name_H-M   'P 1'
#
loop_
_entity.id
_entity.type
_entity.pdbx_description
1 polymer ?
#
loop_
_entity_poly.entity_id
_entity_poly.type
_entity_poly.pdbx_seq_one_letter_code
_entity_poly.pdbx_strand_id
1 'polypeptide(L)'
;MTWIERFQEKSTRYWDDIEAFFDSLPGRLYRQGRLLRNNLAVHFSDSGFTRDILTRTCDYPPISMPGWLISDYPDLQDEQISTLEQHLVPANLYIFAQIYTQESIINPHTGFDSTYIHLAGALARQADWHYHQILTADSPFWEYNQEFWKAYSEAALLEAGDIPDQMVAVTRQNLLNVSDNLAPYKLIPTDIALEASAEADLCKLQRTFESLHAGVKILQDLSSLRKDLQ
;
A
#
# COMPACT_ATOMS: atom_id res chain seq x y z
N MET A 1 -19.43 4.22 18.57
CA MET A 1 -18.18 4.83 18.08
C MET A 1 -18.06 4.52 16.60
N THR A 2 -17.91 5.53 15.76
CA THR A 2 -17.69 5.34 14.32
C THR A 2 -16.29 4.76 14.06
N TRP A 3 -16.05 4.15 12.88
CA TRP A 3 -14.71 3.68 12.54
C TRP A 3 -13.69 4.84 12.49
N ILE A 4 -14.12 6.06 12.11
CA ILE A 4 -13.27 7.25 12.10
C ILE A 4 -12.80 7.60 13.52
N GLU A 5 -13.69 7.59 14.50
CA GLU A 5 -13.34 7.87 15.90
C GLU A 5 -12.35 6.83 16.44
N ARG A 6 -12.58 5.53 16.16
CA ARG A 6 -11.65 4.45 16.53
C ARG A 6 -10.29 4.60 15.87
N PHE A 7 -10.27 4.93 14.56
CA PHE A 7 -9.05 5.14 13.80
C PHE A 7 -8.23 6.31 14.35
N GLN A 8 -8.89 7.45 14.63
CA GLN A 8 -8.22 8.63 15.20
C GLN A 8 -7.64 8.35 16.59
N GLU A 9 -8.34 7.59 17.43
CA GLU A 9 -7.84 7.18 18.74
C GLU A 9 -6.57 6.32 18.62
N LYS A 10 -6.54 5.39 17.66
CA LYS A 10 -5.43 4.46 17.43
C LYS A 10 -4.30 5.05 16.56
N SER A 11 -4.53 6.14 15.86
CA SER A 11 -3.56 6.70 14.89
C SER A 11 -2.20 7.03 15.51
N THR A 12 -2.19 7.48 16.75
CA THR A 12 -0.95 7.72 17.51
C THR A 12 -0.11 6.46 17.65
N ARG A 13 -0.76 5.34 17.99
CA ARG A 13 -0.08 4.06 18.16
C ARG A 13 0.50 3.55 16.84
N TYR A 14 -0.25 3.64 15.74
CA TYR A 14 0.27 3.25 14.41
C TYR A 14 1.51 4.06 14.03
N TRP A 15 1.49 5.36 14.36
CA TRP A 15 2.64 6.23 14.13
C TRP A 15 3.83 5.82 14.99
N ASP A 16 3.62 5.59 16.27
CA ASP A 16 4.68 5.20 17.20
C ASP A 16 5.32 3.86 16.79
N ASP A 17 4.54 2.90 16.28
CA ASP A 17 5.02 1.62 15.77
C ASP A 17 5.93 1.81 14.53
N ILE A 18 5.54 2.67 13.60
CA ILE A 18 6.33 2.98 12.40
C ILE A 18 7.62 3.72 12.77
N GLU A 19 7.55 4.69 13.67
CA GLU A 19 8.73 5.40 14.17
C GLU A 19 9.70 4.43 14.86
N ALA A 20 9.19 3.57 15.73
CA ALA A 20 10.00 2.56 16.41
C ALA A 20 10.67 1.60 15.41
N PHE A 21 9.97 1.22 14.34
CA PHE A 21 10.57 0.42 13.27
C PHE A 21 11.74 1.15 12.61
N PHE A 22 11.54 2.40 12.15
CA PHE A 22 12.60 3.17 11.51
C PHE A 22 13.79 3.41 12.46
N ASP A 23 13.52 3.64 13.72
CA ASP A 23 14.56 3.85 14.74
C ASP A 23 15.33 2.54 15.08
N SER A 24 14.73 1.38 14.87
CA SER A 24 15.36 0.07 15.05
C SER A 24 16.30 -0.34 13.92
N LEU A 25 16.24 0.34 12.77
CA LEU A 25 17.05 -0.01 11.61
C LEU A 25 18.54 0.23 11.86
N PRO A 26 19.42 -0.69 11.43
CA PRO A 26 20.84 -0.56 11.70
C PRO A 26 21.54 0.43 10.74
N GLY A 27 22.42 1.26 11.30
CA GLY A 27 23.47 2.00 10.60
C GLY A 27 23.03 2.77 9.36
N ARG A 28 23.37 2.27 8.16
CA ARG A 28 23.00 2.91 6.88
C ARG A 28 21.52 2.85 6.59
N LEU A 29 20.84 1.75 6.95
CA LEU A 29 19.40 1.59 6.77
C LEU A 29 18.62 2.61 7.59
N TYR A 30 19.06 2.92 8.81
CA TYR A 30 18.47 3.98 9.63
C TYR A 30 18.46 5.33 8.90
N ARG A 31 19.61 5.72 8.32
CA ARG A 31 19.70 6.99 7.58
C ARG A 31 18.80 7.02 6.36
N GLN A 32 18.74 5.92 5.60
CA GLN A 32 17.88 5.82 4.42
C GLN A 32 16.39 5.75 4.80
N GLY A 33 16.05 5.06 5.88
CA GLY A 33 14.70 5.06 6.44
C GLY A 33 14.23 6.47 6.82
N ARG A 34 15.10 7.26 7.44
CA ARG A 34 14.81 8.67 7.77
C ARG A 34 14.63 9.54 6.52
N LEU A 35 15.44 9.32 5.47
CA LEU A 35 15.29 10.01 4.19
C LEU A 35 14.01 9.59 3.49
N LEU A 36 13.70 8.29 3.45
CA LEU A 36 12.45 7.77 2.90
C LEU A 36 11.26 8.42 3.61
N ARG A 37 11.25 8.42 4.92
CA ARG A 37 10.21 9.07 5.72
C ARG A 37 10.05 10.54 5.36
N ASN A 38 11.14 11.28 5.22
CA ASN A 38 11.10 12.68 4.83
C ASN A 38 10.59 12.86 3.38
N ASN A 39 10.94 11.97 2.47
CA ASN A 39 10.49 12.01 1.08
C ASN A 39 9.02 11.62 0.94
N LEU A 40 8.58 10.58 1.64
CA LEU A 40 7.15 10.28 1.78
C LEU A 40 6.39 11.49 2.31
N ALA A 41 7.04 12.23 3.19
CA ALA A 41 6.58 13.49 3.74
C ALA A 41 6.26 14.55 2.69
N VAL A 42 7.11 14.70 1.69
CA VAL A 42 6.96 15.73 0.63
C VAL A 42 5.85 15.36 -0.35
N HIS A 43 5.61 14.07 -0.60
CA HIS A 43 4.56 13.62 -1.53
C HIS A 43 3.14 13.81 -0.98
N PHE A 44 2.97 13.88 0.33
CA PHE A 44 1.65 13.85 0.97
C PHE A 44 1.12 15.20 1.44
N SER A 45 1.97 16.15 1.67
CA SER A 45 1.59 17.54 1.96
C SER A 45 2.83 18.42 2.11
N ASP A 46 2.64 19.75 2.09
CA ASP A 46 3.68 20.72 2.47
C ASP A 46 4.22 20.50 3.90
N SER A 47 3.58 19.67 4.70
CA SER A 47 3.93 19.35 6.09
C SER A 47 4.67 18.03 6.29
N GLY A 48 4.81 17.24 5.24
CA GLY A 48 5.54 15.97 5.31
C GLY A 48 4.71 14.73 5.69
N PHE A 49 5.33 13.53 5.62
CA PHE A 49 4.76 12.30 6.17
C PHE A 49 4.84 12.40 7.70
N THR A 50 3.86 13.06 8.25
CA THR A 50 3.73 13.36 9.67
C THR A 50 2.54 12.62 10.24
N ARG A 51 2.47 12.58 11.56
CA ARG A 51 1.31 12.10 12.30
C ARG A 51 -0.03 12.64 11.77
N ASP A 52 -0.03 13.84 11.19
CA ASP A 52 -1.22 14.47 10.65
C ASP A 52 -1.81 13.75 9.44
N ILE A 53 -1.00 12.99 8.67
CA ILE A 53 -1.50 12.14 7.56
C ILE A 53 -2.38 11.03 8.08
N LEU A 54 -1.99 10.39 9.18
CA LEU A 54 -2.81 9.35 9.81
C LEU A 54 -4.12 9.91 10.39
N THR A 55 -4.18 11.21 10.66
CA THR A 55 -5.40 11.86 11.15
C THR A 55 -6.31 12.35 10.03
N ARG A 56 -5.79 12.50 8.80
CA ARG A 56 -6.56 12.90 7.61
C ARG A 56 -7.16 11.68 6.91
N THR A 57 -8.07 11.02 7.58
CA THR A 57 -8.66 9.74 7.16
C THR A 57 -9.30 9.75 5.78
N CYS A 58 -9.70 10.91 5.26
CA CYS A 58 -10.35 11.02 3.95
C CYS A 58 -9.37 11.33 2.81
N ASP A 59 -8.16 11.82 3.12
CA ASP A 59 -7.22 12.30 2.11
C ASP A 59 -6.36 11.14 1.53
N TYR A 60 -6.33 10.00 2.24
CA TYR A 60 -5.50 8.87 1.84
C TYR A 60 -6.22 7.52 1.90
N PRO A 61 -6.89 7.12 0.80
CA PRO A 61 -7.66 5.88 0.75
C PRO A 61 -6.90 4.64 1.23
N PRO A 62 -5.62 4.39 0.86
CA PRO A 62 -4.91 3.21 1.33
C PRO A 62 -4.79 3.11 2.85
N ILE A 63 -4.73 4.23 3.56
CA ILE A 63 -4.62 4.25 5.03
C ILE A 63 -5.99 4.08 5.70
N SER A 64 -7.01 4.72 5.13
CA SER A 64 -8.37 4.72 5.71
C SER A 64 -9.22 3.52 5.29
N MET A 65 -8.84 2.86 4.20
CA MET A 65 -9.56 1.76 3.59
C MET A 65 -9.85 0.58 4.54
N PRO A 66 -8.89 0.12 5.38
CA PRO A 66 -9.19 -0.94 6.34
C PRO A 66 -10.40 -0.62 7.22
N GLY A 67 -10.47 0.61 7.76
CA GLY A 67 -11.57 1.03 8.61
C GLY A 67 -12.91 1.09 7.88
N TRP A 68 -12.91 1.53 6.60
CA TRP A 68 -14.14 1.53 5.80
C TRP A 68 -14.64 0.12 5.55
N LEU A 69 -13.76 -0.78 5.11
CA LEU A 69 -14.13 -2.15 4.77
C LEU A 69 -14.57 -2.94 6.00
N ILE A 70 -13.88 -2.82 7.12
CA ILE A 70 -14.27 -3.47 8.38
C ILE A 70 -15.70 -3.08 8.76
N SER A 71 -16.08 -1.82 8.55
CA SER A 71 -17.43 -1.35 8.89
C SER A 71 -18.55 -1.93 8.01
N ASP A 72 -18.21 -2.45 6.84
CA ASP A 72 -19.15 -3.09 5.91
C ASP A 72 -19.41 -4.58 6.23
N TYR A 73 -18.68 -5.15 7.19
CA TYR A 73 -18.84 -6.53 7.64
C TYR A 73 -19.36 -6.57 9.10
N PRO A 74 -20.69 -6.43 9.31
CA PRO A 74 -21.29 -6.33 10.64
C PRO A 74 -21.19 -7.62 11.45
N ASP A 75 -20.88 -8.76 10.82
CA ASP A 75 -20.77 -10.06 11.46
C ASP A 75 -19.39 -10.31 12.08
N LEU A 76 -18.40 -9.44 11.83
CA LEU A 76 -17.12 -9.49 12.50
C LEU A 76 -17.26 -9.28 14.00
N GLN A 77 -16.62 -10.13 14.77
CA GLN A 77 -16.60 -10.02 16.23
C GLN A 77 -15.66 -8.90 16.67
N ASP A 78 -15.92 -8.30 17.84
CA ASP A 78 -15.12 -7.20 18.37
C ASP A 78 -13.63 -7.54 18.49
N GLU A 79 -13.29 -8.81 18.79
CA GLU A 79 -11.92 -9.28 18.86
C GLU A 79 -11.25 -9.31 17.47
N GLN A 80 -11.96 -9.79 16.44
CA GLN A 80 -11.50 -9.76 15.05
C GLN A 80 -11.30 -8.33 14.58
N ILE A 81 -12.26 -7.45 14.80
CA ILE A 81 -12.16 -6.02 14.48
C ILE A 81 -10.94 -5.40 15.15
N SER A 82 -10.72 -5.68 16.44
CA SER A 82 -9.57 -5.15 17.16
C SER A 82 -8.25 -5.63 16.60
N THR A 83 -8.15 -6.91 16.21
CA THR A 83 -6.96 -7.51 15.62
C THR A 83 -6.68 -6.93 14.22
N LEU A 84 -7.71 -6.85 13.37
CA LEU A 84 -7.62 -6.24 12.04
C LEU A 84 -7.16 -4.78 12.15
N GLU A 85 -7.80 -3.98 12.98
CA GLU A 85 -7.40 -2.57 13.16
C GLU A 85 -5.97 -2.44 13.71
N GLN A 86 -5.53 -3.36 14.57
CA GLN A 86 -4.19 -3.32 15.16
C GLN A 86 -3.08 -3.67 14.16
N HIS A 87 -3.32 -4.56 13.21
CA HIS A 87 -2.28 -5.11 12.35
C HIS A 87 -2.45 -4.75 10.89
N LEU A 88 -3.67 -4.68 10.36
CA LEU A 88 -3.91 -4.43 8.94
C LEU A 88 -3.53 -3.00 8.53
N VAL A 89 -3.79 -2.01 9.37
CA VAL A 89 -3.39 -0.62 9.09
C VAL A 89 -1.88 -0.46 9.04
N PRO A 90 -1.09 -0.93 10.03
CA PRO A 90 0.37 -0.92 9.93
C PRO A 90 0.89 -1.73 8.74
N ALA A 91 0.37 -2.95 8.47
CA ALA A 91 0.77 -3.73 7.31
C ALA A 91 0.65 -2.93 6.01
N ASN A 92 -0.49 -2.25 5.84
CA ASN A 92 -0.73 -1.41 4.67
C ASN A 92 0.24 -0.22 4.56
N LEU A 93 0.59 0.41 5.67
CA LEU A 93 1.58 1.49 5.70
C LEU A 93 2.98 0.98 5.32
N TYR A 94 3.37 -0.21 5.75
CA TYR A 94 4.63 -0.84 5.34
C TYR A 94 4.64 -1.23 3.87
N ILE A 95 3.53 -1.78 3.33
CA ILE A 95 3.37 -2.05 1.89
C ILE A 95 3.52 -0.75 1.09
N PHE A 96 2.86 0.31 1.53
CA PHE A 96 2.95 1.60 0.89
C PHE A 96 4.40 2.12 0.83
N ALA A 97 5.10 2.10 1.98
CA ALA A 97 6.50 2.51 2.06
C ALA A 97 7.42 1.60 1.22
N GLN A 98 7.12 0.30 1.13
CA GLN A 98 7.83 -0.65 0.28
C GLN A 98 7.66 -0.33 -1.20
N ILE A 99 6.43 -0.14 -1.68
CA ILE A 99 6.14 0.22 -3.08
C ILE A 99 6.88 1.51 -3.44
N TYR A 100 6.75 2.56 -2.63
CA TYR A 100 7.45 3.82 -2.85
C TYR A 100 8.97 3.65 -2.92
N THR A 101 9.53 2.79 -2.05
CA THR A 101 10.97 2.49 -2.05
C THR A 101 11.39 1.78 -3.33
N GLN A 102 10.60 0.83 -3.82
CA GLN A 102 10.85 0.10 -5.06
C GLN A 102 10.71 1.01 -6.29
N GLU A 103 9.71 1.86 -6.35
CA GLU A 103 9.56 2.87 -7.41
C GLU A 103 10.76 3.82 -7.44
N SER A 104 11.28 4.21 -6.28
CA SER A 104 12.50 5.03 -6.19
C SER A 104 13.75 4.32 -6.72
N ILE A 105 13.81 2.99 -6.66
CA ILE A 105 14.89 2.18 -7.24
C ILE A 105 14.76 2.12 -8.76
N ILE A 106 13.55 1.94 -9.26
CA ILE A 106 13.25 1.77 -10.68
C ILE A 106 13.41 3.10 -11.44
N ASN A 107 13.10 4.22 -10.79
CA ASN A 107 13.17 5.54 -11.42
C ASN A 107 14.63 6.02 -11.56
N PRO A 108 15.17 6.14 -12.81
CA PRO A 108 16.56 6.50 -13.07
C PRO A 108 16.94 7.91 -12.59
N HIS A 109 15.97 8.78 -12.32
CA HIS A 109 16.21 10.16 -11.88
C HIS A 109 16.51 10.29 -10.38
N THR A 110 16.29 9.24 -9.58
CA THR A 110 16.45 9.32 -8.11
C THR A 110 17.86 9.00 -7.62
N GLY A 111 18.76 8.52 -8.48
CA GLY A 111 20.10 8.09 -8.08
C GLY A 111 20.04 6.79 -7.26
N PHE A 112 20.28 5.65 -7.92
CA PHE A 112 20.21 4.33 -7.29
C PHE A 112 21.19 4.22 -6.10
N ASP A 113 20.65 3.93 -4.93
CA ASP A 113 21.41 3.48 -3.74
C ASP A 113 20.98 2.04 -3.40
N SER A 114 21.92 1.09 -3.48
CA SER A 114 21.67 -0.32 -3.16
C SER A 114 21.06 -0.54 -1.76
N THR A 115 21.19 0.42 -0.87
CA THR A 115 20.60 0.39 0.47
C THR A 115 19.06 0.35 0.40
N TYR A 116 18.44 0.93 -0.63
CA TYR A 116 17.00 0.86 -0.83
C TYR A 116 16.47 -0.56 -1.04
N ILE A 117 17.26 -1.45 -1.66
CA ILE A 117 16.89 -2.87 -1.82
C ILE A 117 16.73 -3.52 -0.43
N HIS A 118 17.66 -3.23 0.47
CA HIS A 118 17.61 -3.77 1.84
C HIS A 118 16.48 -3.14 2.66
N LEU A 119 16.21 -1.85 2.44
CA LEU A 119 15.10 -1.15 3.10
C LEU A 119 13.75 -1.71 2.64
N ALA A 120 13.53 -1.87 1.33
CA ALA A 120 12.33 -2.50 0.79
C ALA A 120 12.12 -3.91 1.38
N GLY A 121 13.19 -4.71 1.47
CA GLY A 121 13.13 -6.03 2.10
C GLY A 121 12.85 -5.99 3.61
N ALA A 122 13.24 -4.94 4.33
CA ALA A 122 12.91 -4.78 5.73
C ALA A 122 11.44 -4.39 5.92
N LEU A 123 10.93 -3.49 5.07
CA LEU A 123 9.53 -3.08 5.05
C LEU A 123 8.60 -4.26 4.71
N ALA A 124 8.96 -5.05 3.69
CA ALA A 124 8.22 -6.28 3.33
C ALA A 124 8.08 -7.23 4.52
N ARG A 125 9.19 -7.53 5.21
CA ARG A 125 9.16 -8.42 6.39
C ARG A 125 8.31 -7.87 7.52
N GLN A 126 8.25 -6.56 7.68
CA GLN A 126 7.41 -5.95 8.70
C GLN A 126 5.94 -6.05 8.33
N ALA A 127 5.58 -5.84 7.07
CA ALA A 127 4.22 -6.08 6.57
C ALA A 127 3.80 -7.54 6.78
N ASP A 128 4.63 -8.50 6.37
CA ASP A 128 4.38 -9.93 6.54
C ASP A 128 4.21 -10.30 8.02
N TRP A 129 5.02 -9.71 8.91
CA TRP A 129 4.88 -9.95 10.35
C TRP A 129 3.50 -9.54 10.85
N HIS A 130 2.98 -8.40 10.40
CA HIS A 130 1.65 -7.95 10.78
C HIS A 130 0.55 -8.88 10.24
N TYR A 131 0.65 -9.34 8.99
CA TYR A 131 -0.32 -10.30 8.44
C TYR A 131 -0.30 -11.64 9.19
N HIS A 132 0.87 -12.10 9.64
CA HIS A 132 0.96 -13.31 10.48
C HIS A 132 0.37 -13.15 11.89
N GLN A 133 0.06 -11.94 12.34
CA GLN A 133 -0.70 -11.74 13.59
C GLN A 133 -2.22 -11.91 13.38
N ILE A 134 -2.69 -11.81 12.13
CA ILE A 134 -4.10 -11.96 11.77
C ILE A 134 -4.34 -13.39 11.25
N LEU A 135 -3.52 -13.84 10.33
CA LEU A 135 -3.74 -15.00 9.47
C LEU A 135 -2.81 -16.16 9.83
N THR A 136 -3.34 -17.38 9.75
CA THR A 136 -2.55 -18.59 9.91
C THR A 136 -1.67 -18.88 8.68
N ALA A 137 -0.63 -19.69 8.85
CA ALA A 137 0.31 -20.01 7.78
C ALA A 137 -0.31 -20.79 6.60
N ASP A 138 -1.44 -21.44 6.81
CA ASP A 138 -2.20 -22.20 5.82
C ASP A 138 -3.37 -21.41 5.23
N SER A 139 -3.50 -20.11 5.56
CA SER A 139 -4.52 -19.24 4.98
C SER A 139 -4.35 -19.10 3.47
N PRO A 140 -5.44 -19.18 2.69
CA PRO A 140 -5.42 -18.90 1.25
C PRO A 140 -4.94 -17.48 0.90
N PHE A 141 -4.92 -16.57 1.86
CA PHE A 141 -4.34 -15.24 1.72
C PHE A 141 -2.93 -15.24 1.13
N TRP A 142 -2.10 -16.22 1.49
CA TRP A 142 -0.70 -16.26 1.03
C TRP A 142 -0.56 -16.55 -0.46
N GLU A 143 -1.53 -17.25 -1.08
CA GLU A 143 -1.59 -17.42 -2.52
C GLU A 143 -1.92 -16.08 -3.20
N TYR A 144 -2.92 -15.34 -2.69
CA TYR A 144 -3.25 -13.99 -3.17
C TYR A 144 -2.09 -13.01 -2.99
N ASN A 145 -1.39 -13.08 -1.86
CA ASN A 145 -0.22 -12.25 -1.61
C ASN A 145 0.85 -12.45 -2.70
N GLN A 146 1.18 -13.70 -3.03
CA GLN A 146 2.13 -14.01 -4.11
C GLN A 146 1.63 -13.51 -5.48
N GLU A 147 0.37 -13.70 -5.79
CA GLU A 147 -0.24 -13.27 -7.05
C GLU A 147 -0.19 -11.76 -7.21
N PHE A 148 -0.57 -10.99 -6.19
CA PHE A 148 -0.60 -9.54 -6.26
C PHE A 148 0.80 -8.93 -6.32
N TRP A 149 1.77 -9.46 -5.60
CA TRP A 149 3.16 -9.02 -5.72
C TRP A 149 3.78 -9.37 -7.07
N LYS A 150 3.39 -10.50 -7.68
CA LYS A 150 3.78 -10.84 -9.04
C LYS A 150 3.19 -9.85 -10.05
N ALA A 151 1.90 -9.57 -9.97
CA ALA A 151 1.23 -8.59 -10.83
C ALA A 151 1.87 -7.19 -10.71
N TYR A 152 2.15 -6.75 -9.48
CA TYR A 152 2.89 -5.51 -9.22
C TYR A 152 4.26 -5.50 -9.91
N SER A 153 5.02 -6.58 -9.78
CA SER A 153 6.38 -6.65 -10.36
C SER A 153 6.33 -6.60 -11.88
N GLU A 154 5.38 -7.27 -12.50
CA GLU A 154 5.17 -7.23 -13.95
C GLU A 154 4.78 -5.82 -14.42
N ALA A 155 3.86 -5.15 -13.72
CA ALA A 155 3.44 -3.79 -14.03
C ALA A 155 4.58 -2.77 -13.86
N ALA A 156 5.32 -2.86 -12.76
CA ALA A 156 6.45 -1.96 -12.50
C ALA A 156 7.56 -2.07 -13.55
N LEU A 157 7.85 -3.29 -14.03
CA LEU A 157 8.81 -3.50 -15.13
C LEU A 157 8.29 -2.94 -16.46
N LEU A 158 6.99 -3.03 -16.73
CA LEU A 158 6.39 -2.43 -17.92
C LEU A 158 6.50 -0.90 -17.91
N GLU A 159 6.31 -0.27 -16.75
CA GLU A 159 6.46 1.19 -16.60
C GLU A 159 7.91 1.67 -16.69
N ALA A 160 8.88 0.84 -16.27
CA ALA A 160 10.31 1.19 -16.32
C ALA A 160 10.89 1.36 -17.72
N GLY A 161 10.11 1.11 -18.77
CA GLY A 161 10.41 1.62 -20.10
C GLY A 161 11.34 0.78 -20.98
N ASP A 162 11.42 -0.52 -20.79
CA ASP A 162 12.07 -1.40 -21.76
C ASP A 162 11.14 -1.77 -22.97
N ILE A 163 10.01 -1.07 -23.11
CA ILE A 163 9.17 -1.18 -24.30
C ILE A 163 9.63 -0.10 -25.28
N PRO A 164 10.37 -0.47 -26.37
CA PRO A 164 10.75 0.51 -27.38
C PRO A 164 9.49 1.14 -27.97
N ASP A 165 9.40 2.47 -28.02
CA ASP A 165 8.55 3.37 -28.83
C ASP A 165 7.27 2.82 -29.50
N GLN A 166 6.80 1.64 -29.14
CA GLN A 166 5.48 1.20 -29.55
C GLN A 166 4.46 1.93 -28.69
N MET A 167 3.80 2.91 -29.29
CA MET A 167 2.54 3.44 -28.74
C MET A 167 1.65 2.24 -28.39
N VAL A 168 1.69 1.83 -27.13
CA VAL A 168 0.80 0.79 -26.63
C VAL A 168 -0.59 1.38 -26.77
N ALA A 169 -1.39 0.81 -27.67
CA ALA A 169 -2.75 1.27 -27.85
C ALA A 169 -3.44 1.28 -26.47
N VAL A 170 -4.09 2.39 -26.12
CA VAL A 170 -4.85 2.51 -24.88
C VAL A 170 -6.03 1.56 -24.96
N THR A 171 -5.83 0.32 -24.61
CA THR A 171 -6.88 -0.69 -24.44
C THR A 171 -7.22 -0.82 -22.97
N ARG A 172 -8.45 -1.26 -22.68
CA ARG A 172 -8.85 -1.56 -21.30
C ARG A 172 -7.87 -2.54 -20.62
N GLN A 173 -7.39 -3.54 -21.37
CA GLN A 173 -6.46 -4.54 -20.81
C GLN A 173 -5.10 -3.92 -20.46
N ASN A 174 -4.56 -3.07 -21.33
CA ASN A 174 -3.30 -2.39 -21.05
C ASN A 174 -3.43 -1.44 -19.85
N LEU A 175 -4.57 -0.75 -19.72
CA LEU A 175 -4.84 0.10 -18.57
C LEU A 175 -4.92 -0.72 -17.28
N LEU A 176 -5.57 -1.89 -17.31
CA LEU A 176 -5.63 -2.79 -16.14
C LEU A 176 -4.22 -3.31 -15.79
N ASN A 177 -3.45 -3.75 -16.77
CA ASN A 177 -2.09 -4.24 -16.55
C ASN A 177 -1.18 -3.17 -15.91
N VAL A 178 -1.30 -1.92 -16.35
CA VAL A 178 -0.52 -0.82 -15.76
C VAL A 178 -1.05 -0.46 -14.36
N SER A 179 -2.36 -0.59 -14.11
CA SER A 179 -2.92 -0.33 -12.79
C SER A 179 -2.55 -1.38 -11.74
N ASP A 180 -1.99 -2.51 -12.16
CA ASP A 180 -1.48 -3.56 -11.26
C ASP A 180 -0.23 -3.12 -10.46
N ASN A 181 0.35 -1.94 -10.73
CA ASN A 181 1.33 -1.31 -9.84
C ASN A 181 0.73 -0.99 -8.45
N LEU A 182 -0.58 -1.03 -8.30
CA LEU A 182 -1.30 -0.90 -7.03
C LEU A 182 -1.87 -2.26 -6.54
N ALA A 183 -1.55 -3.38 -7.21
CA ALA A 183 -2.09 -4.70 -6.88
C ALA A 183 -1.90 -5.12 -5.41
N PRO A 184 -0.77 -4.83 -4.72
CA PRO A 184 -0.62 -5.19 -3.32
C PRO A 184 -1.67 -4.59 -2.37
N TYR A 185 -2.31 -3.49 -2.75
CA TYR A 185 -3.40 -2.92 -1.93
C TYR A 185 -4.67 -3.77 -1.95
N LYS A 186 -4.81 -4.73 -2.88
CA LYS A 186 -5.88 -5.73 -2.88
C LYS A 186 -5.77 -6.70 -1.70
N LEU A 187 -4.62 -6.77 -1.03
CA LEU A 187 -4.43 -7.58 0.18
C LEU A 187 -5.37 -7.15 1.31
N ILE A 188 -5.67 -5.86 1.41
CA ILE A 188 -6.55 -5.33 2.47
C ILE A 188 -7.97 -5.92 2.39
N PRO A 189 -8.69 -5.76 1.25
CA PRO A 189 -10.03 -6.34 1.14
C PRO A 189 -10.01 -7.86 1.16
N THR A 190 -8.91 -8.50 0.71
CA THR A 190 -8.77 -9.95 0.73
C THR A 190 -8.69 -10.47 2.16
N ASP A 191 -7.87 -9.85 3.01
CA ASP A 191 -7.73 -10.21 4.42
C ASP A 191 -9.06 -10.06 5.17
N ILE A 192 -9.70 -8.89 5.05
CA ILE A 192 -10.98 -8.62 5.71
C ILE A 192 -12.08 -9.61 5.27
N ALA A 193 -12.15 -9.91 3.97
CA ALA A 193 -13.15 -10.86 3.46
C ALA A 193 -12.92 -12.29 3.96
N LEU A 194 -11.65 -12.71 4.08
CA LEU A 194 -11.31 -14.02 4.65
C LEU A 194 -11.65 -14.09 6.14
N GLU A 195 -11.31 -13.08 6.92
CA GLU A 195 -11.65 -12.99 8.33
C GLU A 195 -13.16 -12.92 8.58
N ALA A 196 -13.90 -12.29 7.68
CA ALA A 196 -15.37 -12.24 7.72
C ALA A 196 -16.04 -13.51 7.16
N SER A 197 -15.27 -14.53 6.74
CA SER A 197 -15.78 -15.73 6.04
C SER A 197 -16.66 -15.38 4.83
N ALA A 198 -16.29 -14.32 4.11
CA ALA A 198 -17.01 -13.75 2.98
C ALA A 198 -16.27 -13.97 1.64
N GLU A 199 -15.69 -15.17 1.44
CA GLU A 199 -14.90 -15.51 0.24
C GLU A 199 -15.71 -15.33 -1.07
N ALA A 200 -17.03 -15.45 -1.00
CA ALA A 200 -17.91 -15.21 -2.14
C ALA A 200 -17.83 -13.76 -2.67
N ASP A 201 -17.43 -12.80 -1.82
CA ASP A 201 -17.29 -11.40 -2.19
C ASP A 201 -15.92 -11.06 -2.78
N LEU A 202 -14.91 -11.93 -2.61
CA LEU A 202 -13.53 -11.65 -3.02
C LEU A 202 -13.42 -11.23 -4.48
N CYS A 203 -14.03 -11.98 -5.39
CA CYS A 203 -13.97 -11.66 -6.82
C CYS A 203 -14.57 -10.28 -7.14
N LYS A 204 -15.66 -9.90 -6.45
CA LYS A 204 -16.31 -8.60 -6.62
C LYS A 204 -15.46 -7.49 -6.06
N LEU A 205 -14.89 -7.68 -4.87
CA LEU A 205 -14.00 -6.72 -4.23
C LEU A 205 -12.75 -6.48 -5.08
N GLN A 206 -12.07 -7.53 -5.52
CA GLN A 206 -10.88 -7.43 -6.35
C GLN A 206 -11.16 -6.64 -7.64
N ARG A 207 -12.26 -6.93 -8.35
CA ARG A 207 -12.67 -6.18 -9.55
C ARG A 207 -12.98 -4.72 -9.27
N THR A 208 -13.56 -4.44 -8.10
CA THR A 208 -13.83 -3.06 -7.66
C THR A 208 -12.53 -2.31 -7.47
N PHE A 209 -11.55 -2.94 -6.82
CA PHE A 209 -10.22 -2.36 -6.60
C PHE A 209 -9.44 -2.17 -7.91
N GLU A 210 -9.49 -3.13 -8.83
CA GLU A 210 -8.91 -2.97 -10.16
C GLU A 210 -9.48 -1.75 -10.89
N SER A 211 -10.79 -1.56 -10.82
CA SER A 211 -11.43 -0.40 -11.43
C SER A 211 -11.06 0.92 -10.75
N LEU A 212 -10.93 0.91 -9.43
CA LEU A 212 -10.47 2.05 -8.65
C LEU A 212 -9.02 2.41 -9.00
N HIS A 213 -8.12 1.42 -9.02
CA HIS A 213 -6.72 1.61 -9.36
C HIS A 213 -6.54 2.13 -10.78
N ALA A 214 -7.28 1.59 -11.74
CA ALA A 214 -7.29 2.10 -13.11
C ALA A 214 -7.72 3.57 -13.17
N GLY A 215 -8.74 3.95 -12.40
CA GLY A 215 -9.17 5.34 -12.27
C GLY A 215 -8.10 6.25 -11.65
N VAL A 216 -7.45 5.80 -10.59
CA VAL A 216 -6.34 6.53 -9.94
C VAL A 216 -5.19 6.72 -10.93
N LYS A 217 -4.80 5.69 -11.66
CA LYS A 217 -3.73 5.76 -12.67
C LYS A 217 -4.04 6.78 -13.76
N ILE A 218 -5.24 6.77 -14.31
CA ILE A 218 -5.67 7.77 -15.30
C ILE A 218 -5.52 9.19 -14.74
N LEU A 219 -5.96 9.43 -13.50
CA LEU A 219 -5.85 10.75 -12.87
C LEU A 219 -4.40 11.18 -12.66
N GLN A 220 -3.53 10.25 -12.27
CA GLN A 220 -2.08 10.51 -12.12
C GLN A 220 -1.46 10.90 -13.47
N ASP A 221 -1.74 10.13 -14.52
CA ASP A 221 -1.19 10.39 -15.87
C ASP A 221 -1.69 11.72 -16.43
N LEU A 222 -2.96 12.05 -16.24
CA LEU A 222 -3.51 13.36 -16.64
C LEU A 222 -2.87 14.52 -15.85
N SER A 223 -2.56 14.32 -14.59
CA SER A 223 -1.93 15.36 -13.77
C SER A 223 -0.46 15.61 -14.15
N SER A 224 0.29 14.55 -14.51
CA SER A 224 1.66 14.67 -15.01
C SER A 224 1.69 15.30 -16.40
N LEU A 225 0.83 14.88 -17.33
CA LEU A 225 0.73 15.48 -18.64
C LEU A 225 0.51 17.00 -18.58
N ARG A 226 -0.31 17.46 -17.62
CA ARG A 226 -0.54 18.91 -17.43
C ARG A 226 0.71 19.66 -16.95
N LYS A 227 1.59 18.99 -16.19
CA LYS A 227 2.87 19.59 -15.75
C LYS A 227 3.89 19.64 -16.89
N ASP A 228 3.91 18.62 -17.74
CA ASP A 228 4.84 18.53 -18.89
C ASP A 228 4.50 19.51 -20.01
N LEU A 229 3.27 20.01 -20.06
CA LEU A 229 2.80 21.01 -21.04
C LEU A 229 2.95 22.47 -20.57
N GLN A 230 3.41 22.71 -19.35
CA GLN A 230 3.68 24.05 -18.79
C GLN A 230 5.18 24.35 -18.81
#